data_bc98e540e94b779a51ccfd6f467ff769
#
_entry.id   bc98e540e94b779a51ccfd6f467ff769
#
_cell.length_a   1.000
_cell.length_b   1.000
_cell.length_c   1.000
_cell.angle_alpha   90.00
_cell.angle_beta   90.00
_cell.angle_gamma   90.00
#
_symmetry.space_group_name_H-M   'P 1'
#
loop_
_entity.id
_entity.type
_entity.pdbx_description
1 polymer ?
#
loop_
_entity_poly.entity_id
_entity_poly.type
_entity_poly.pdbx_seq_one_letter_code
_entity_poly.pdbx_strand_id
1 'polypeptide(L)'
;MPEFLSEKGKYYVMNGGTEPSGYYDKSNAPADTISISEGGNSCGYIQYNREAFWSGGHCYTLNNITPNVCKLYLYHNLKSQESSIMKLRIGTGLPNIQKKDLEKFCILLPSKAKQESISTFLTAIESKIANEEMLQNYFQEEKLYLLRQMFI
;
A
#
# COMPACT_ATOMS: atom_id res chain seq x y z
N MET A 1 18.33 7.70 -2.40
CA MET A 1 17.86 7.27 -1.06
C MET A 1 18.36 8.31 -0.08
N PRO A 2 17.58 8.72 0.94
CA PRO A 2 18.16 9.55 2.01
C PRO A 2 19.31 8.80 2.66
N GLU A 3 20.43 9.45 2.89
CA GLU A 3 21.61 8.85 3.51
C GLU A 3 21.39 8.37 4.95
N PHE A 4 20.34 8.90 5.61
CA PHE A 4 20.05 8.60 7.01
C PHE A 4 18.56 8.36 7.18
N LEU A 5 18.16 7.10 7.30
CA LEU A 5 16.85 6.72 7.82
C LEU A 5 16.94 6.71 9.36
N SER A 6 15.97 7.34 10.03
CA SER A 6 15.87 7.33 11.48
C SER A 6 14.61 6.59 11.92
N GLU A 7 14.57 6.11 13.16
CA GLU A 7 13.35 5.58 13.76
C GLU A 7 12.36 6.68 14.18
N LYS A 8 12.76 7.97 14.08
CA LYS A 8 12.04 9.13 14.61
C LYS A 8 11.70 10.20 13.57
N GLY A 9 11.87 9.92 12.28
CA GLY A 9 11.51 10.86 11.22
C GLY A 9 9.99 11.05 11.12
N LYS A 10 9.56 12.18 10.55
CA LYS A 10 8.14 12.54 10.42
C LYS A 10 7.38 11.71 9.40
N TYR A 11 8.04 11.25 8.35
CA TYR A 11 7.42 10.55 7.22
C TYR A 11 8.03 9.17 7.06
N TYR A 12 7.21 8.16 6.90
CA TYR A 12 7.70 6.82 6.61
C TYR A 12 8.28 6.72 5.18
N VAL A 13 9.18 5.78 5.00
CA VAL A 13 9.89 5.55 3.74
C VAL A 13 9.48 4.21 3.15
N MET A 14 8.89 4.24 1.94
CA MET A 14 8.59 3.05 1.15
C MET A 14 9.68 2.84 0.10
N ASN A 15 10.36 1.71 0.16
CA ASN A 15 11.47 1.39 -0.73
C ASN A 15 11.39 -0.05 -1.26
N GLY A 16 10.23 -0.41 -1.81
CA GLY A 16 10.00 -1.69 -2.46
C GLY A 16 9.60 -2.85 -1.53
N GLY A 17 9.33 -2.57 -0.24
CA GLY A 17 8.77 -3.52 0.71
C GLY A 17 7.24 -3.47 0.79
N THR A 18 6.65 -4.29 1.66
CA THR A 18 5.25 -4.19 2.11
C THR A 18 5.11 -3.28 3.32
N GLU A 19 6.21 -3.07 4.05
CA GLU A 19 6.31 -2.26 5.24
C GLU A 19 7.31 -1.12 5.04
N PRO A 20 7.21 -0.03 5.81
CA PRO A 20 8.20 1.04 5.80
C PRO A 20 9.61 0.52 6.11
N SER A 21 10.60 0.96 5.35
CA SER A 21 12.01 0.66 5.58
C SER A 21 12.67 1.60 6.61
N GLY A 22 11.92 2.54 7.17
CA GLY A 22 12.35 3.53 8.16
C GLY A 22 11.59 4.83 8.01
N TYR A 23 12.09 5.90 8.65
CA TYR A 23 11.45 7.21 8.65
C TYR A 23 12.42 8.31 8.20
N TYR A 24 11.88 9.39 7.66
CA TYR A 24 12.65 10.54 7.19
C TYR A 24 11.91 11.86 7.46
N ASP A 25 12.65 12.97 7.53
CA ASP A 25 12.10 14.28 7.88
C ASP A 25 11.38 14.99 6.71
N LYS A 26 11.52 14.48 5.50
CA LYS A 26 10.90 15.04 4.29
C LYS A 26 10.04 14.00 3.59
N SER A 27 9.04 14.47 2.88
CA SER A 27 8.24 13.66 1.95
C SER A 27 8.48 14.10 0.51
N ASN A 28 8.39 13.17 -0.44
CA ASN A 28 8.40 13.43 -1.89
C ASN A 28 7.14 12.90 -2.58
N ALA A 29 6.26 12.22 -1.83
CA ALA A 29 4.97 11.75 -2.30
C ALA A 29 3.87 12.31 -1.36
N PRO A 30 2.79 12.89 -1.91
CA PRO A 30 1.68 13.42 -1.10
C PRO A 30 0.84 12.29 -0.51
N ALA A 31 -0.02 12.64 0.44
CA ALA A 31 -1.09 11.77 0.91
C ALA A 31 -1.99 11.31 -0.23
N ASP A 32 -2.73 10.23 -0.01
CA ASP A 32 -3.64 9.61 -0.98
C ASP A 32 -2.93 9.22 -2.29
N THR A 33 -1.73 8.66 -2.18
CA THR A 33 -0.94 8.20 -3.32
C THR A 33 -0.89 6.67 -3.37
N ILE A 34 -1.18 6.11 -4.55
CA ILE A 34 -0.99 4.67 -4.80
C ILE A 34 0.48 4.43 -5.09
N SER A 35 1.08 3.47 -4.40
CA SER A 35 2.43 3.01 -4.68
C SER A 35 2.45 1.54 -5.11
N ILE A 36 3.47 1.19 -5.91
CA ILE A 36 3.72 -0.17 -6.38
C ILE A 36 5.19 -0.49 -6.13
N SER A 37 5.44 -1.58 -5.43
CA SER A 37 6.81 -2.06 -5.20
C SER A 37 7.46 -2.44 -6.52
N GLU A 38 8.62 -1.86 -6.83
CA GLU A 38 9.37 -2.13 -8.06
C GLU A 38 10.16 -3.44 -7.97
N GLY A 39 10.73 -3.74 -6.81
CA GLY A 39 11.72 -4.81 -6.71
C GLY A 39 11.65 -5.67 -5.46
N GLY A 40 12.42 -6.75 -5.46
CA GLY A 40 12.51 -7.71 -4.37
C GLY A 40 11.33 -8.69 -4.33
N ASN A 41 11.17 -9.39 -3.21
CA ASN A 41 10.13 -10.43 -3.04
C ASN A 41 8.71 -9.86 -3.10
N SER A 42 8.52 -8.61 -2.71
CA SER A 42 7.24 -7.88 -2.77
C SER A 42 7.02 -7.11 -4.07
N CYS A 43 7.81 -7.39 -5.08
CA CYS A 43 7.70 -6.77 -6.40
C CYS A 43 6.28 -6.90 -6.97
N GLY A 44 5.64 -5.77 -7.24
CA GLY A 44 4.23 -5.70 -7.67
C GLY A 44 3.23 -5.51 -6.54
N TYR A 45 3.67 -5.45 -5.28
CA TYR A 45 2.79 -5.14 -4.15
C TYR A 45 2.22 -3.73 -4.27
N ILE A 46 0.91 -3.62 -4.10
CA ILE A 46 0.17 -2.36 -4.28
C ILE A 46 -0.32 -1.88 -2.93
N GLN A 47 -0.06 -0.60 -2.65
CA GLN A 47 -0.44 0.05 -1.41
C GLN A 47 -1.11 1.40 -1.66
N TYR A 48 -2.11 1.72 -0.86
CA TYR A 48 -2.71 3.06 -0.79
C TYR A 48 -2.14 3.79 0.43
N ASN A 49 -1.39 4.85 0.18
CA ASN A 49 -0.71 5.63 1.21
C ASN A 49 -1.60 6.81 1.61
N ARG A 50 -2.25 6.72 2.75
CA ARG A 50 -3.18 7.75 3.27
C ARG A 50 -2.47 9.00 3.76
N GLU A 51 -1.20 8.89 4.12
CA GLU A 51 -0.35 9.97 4.59
C GLU A 51 0.73 10.29 3.57
N ALA A 52 1.30 11.49 3.67
CA ALA A 52 2.48 11.82 2.89
C ALA A 52 3.66 10.94 3.32
N PHE A 53 4.52 10.56 2.39
CA PHE A 53 5.62 9.64 2.63
C PHE A 53 6.83 9.94 1.73
N TRP A 54 7.93 9.27 2.00
CA TRP A 54 9.07 9.26 1.09
C TRP A 54 9.05 8.01 0.22
N SER A 55 8.89 8.20 -1.09
CA SER A 55 9.04 7.14 -2.08
C SER A 55 10.51 6.96 -2.41
N GLY A 56 11.08 5.82 -2.06
CA GLY A 56 12.46 5.46 -2.36
C GLY A 56 12.66 4.96 -3.78
N GLY A 57 13.90 4.56 -4.11
CA GLY A 57 14.31 4.20 -5.47
C GLY A 57 13.65 2.94 -6.05
N HIS A 58 13.05 2.09 -5.21
CA HIS A 58 12.39 0.84 -5.62
C HIS A 58 10.86 0.88 -5.36
N CYS A 59 10.28 2.07 -5.47
CA CYS A 59 8.86 2.29 -5.25
C CYS A 59 8.30 3.20 -6.33
N TYR A 60 7.45 2.70 -7.19
CA TYR A 60 6.68 3.50 -8.13
C TYR A 60 5.53 4.20 -7.42
N THR A 61 5.23 5.43 -7.82
CA THR A 61 4.06 6.19 -7.37
C THR A 61 3.20 6.57 -8.57
N LEU A 62 1.88 6.43 -8.45
CA LEU A 62 0.93 6.84 -9.48
C LEU A 62 0.57 8.31 -9.27
N ASN A 63 1.14 9.17 -10.10
CA ASN A 63 0.92 10.60 -10.08
C ASN A 63 0.04 11.04 -11.26
N ASN A 64 -0.52 12.24 -11.18
CA ASN A 64 -1.28 12.88 -12.27
C ASN A 64 -2.46 12.03 -12.77
N ILE A 65 -3.17 11.36 -11.85
CA ILE A 65 -4.38 10.60 -12.19
C ILE A 65 -5.43 11.56 -12.73
N THR A 66 -5.98 11.25 -13.90
CA THR A 66 -6.97 12.10 -14.58
C THR A 66 -8.25 12.24 -13.75
N PRO A 67 -8.97 13.39 -13.84
CA PRO A 67 -10.16 13.65 -12.99
C PRO A 67 -11.33 12.68 -13.15
N ASN A 68 -11.41 11.95 -14.25
CA ASN A 68 -12.43 10.93 -14.51
C ASN A 68 -12.09 9.58 -13.88
N VAL A 69 -10.93 9.42 -13.25
CA VAL A 69 -10.53 8.21 -12.53
C VAL A 69 -10.62 8.45 -11.02
N CYS A 70 -11.45 7.67 -10.34
CA CYS A 70 -11.51 7.65 -8.89
C CYS A 70 -10.27 6.92 -8.35
N LYS A 71 -9.44 7.59 -7.54
CA LYS A 71 -8.19 7.01 -6.99
C LYS A 71 -8.43 5.73 -6.19
N LEU A 72 -9.45 5.71 -5.34
CA LEU A 72 -9.77 4.53 -4.55
C LEU A 72 -10.25 3.36 -5.42
N TYR A 73 -11.05 3.65 -6.47
CA TYR A 73 -11.40 2.64 -7.46
C TYR A 73 -10.15 2.08 -8.14
N LEU A 74 -9.25 2.95 -8.58
CA LEU A 74 -7.99 2.55 -9.21
C LEU A 74 -7.16 1.66 -8.28
N TYR A 75 -7.03 2.04 -7.01
CA TYR A 75 -6.36 1.22 -6.00
C TYR A 75 -6.99 -0.16 -5.88
N HIS A 76 -8.29 -0.26 -5.65
CA HIS A 76 -8.98 -1.54 -5.50
C HIS A 76 -8.90 -2.39 -6.76
N ASN A 77 -9.00 -1.78 -7.94
CA ASN A 77 -8.87 -2.48 -9.22
C ASN A 77 -7.46 -3.06 -9.39
N LEU A 78 -6.42 -2.26 -9.16
CA LEU A 78 -5.03 -2.72 -9.21
C LEU A 78 -4.77 -3.79 -8.15
N LYS A 79 -5.25 -3.60 -6.92
CA LYS A 79 -5.11 -4.56 -5.82
C LYS A 79 -5.76 -5.91 -6.16
N SER A 80 -6.93 -5.92 -6.77
CA SER A 80 -7.58 -7.15 -7.24
C SER A 80 -6.78 -7.89 -8.32
N GLN A 81 -5.91 -7.19 -9.05
CA GLN A 81 -5.07 -7.73 -10.11
C GLN A 81 -3.58 -7.84 -9.68
N GLU A 82 -3.28 -7.65 -8.40
CA GLU A 82 -1.91 -7.66 -7.86
C GLU A 82 -1.10 -8.89 -8.29
N SER A 83 -1.71 -10.07 -8.25
CA SER A 83 -1.06 -11.31 -8.72
C SER A 83 -0.69 -11.28 -10.21
N SER A 84 -1.45 -10.58 -11.04
CA SER A 84 -1.14 -10.41 -12.47
C SER A 84 -0.04 -9.40 -12.69
N ILE A 85 -0.01 -8.34 -11.89
CA ILE A 85 1.06 -7.34 -11.89
C ILE A 85 2.36 -7.97 -11.41
N MET A 86 2.32 -8.80 -10.36
CA MET A 86 3.48 -9.54 -9.88
C MET A 86 4.09 -10.48 -10.93
N LYS A 87 3.30 -10.99 -11.88
CA LYS A 87 3.81 -11.80 -13.00
C LYS A 87 4.61 -11.02 -14.03
N LEU A 88 4.55 -9.69 -14.03
CA LEU A 88 5.37 -8.84 -14.91
C LEU A 88 6.83 -8.77 -14.46
N ARG A 89 7.15 -9.30 -13.27
CA ARG A 89 8.50 -9.31 -12.71
C ARG A 89 9.46 -10.13 -13.57
N ILE A 90 10.66 -9.63 -13.73
CA ILE A 90 11.78 -10.28 -14.40
C ILE A 90 12.96 -10.43 -13.43
N GLY A 91 13.78 -11.45 -13.65
CA GLY A 91 14.94 -11.77 -12.81
C GLY A 91 14.65 -12.87 -11.78
N THR A 92 15.68 -13.68 -11.50
CA THR A 92 15.58 -14.85 -10.60
C THR A 92 16.14 -14.59 -9.19
N GLY A 93 17.10 -13.66 -9.05
CA GLY A 93 17.71 -13.33 -7.75
C GLY A 93 17.02 -12.16 -7.05
N LEU A 94 17.04 -11.00 -7.68
CA LEU A 94 16.32 -9.80 -7.24
C LEU A 94 15.32 -9.42 -8.33
N PRO A 95 14.09 -9.96 -8.29
CA PRO A 95 13.11 -9.68 -9.32
C PRO A 95 12.71 -8.21 -9.28
N ASN A 96 12.42 -7.63 -10.45
CA ASN A 96 11.85 -6.30 -10.55
C ASN A 96 10.80 -6.22 -11.66
N ILE A 97 9.92 -5.21 -11.59
CA ILE A 97 9.00 -4.85 -12.66
C ILE A 97 9.55 -3.62 -13.37
N GLN A 98 9.73 -3.72 -14.69
CA GLN A 98 10.13 -2.56 -15.47
C GLN A 98 8.95 -1.60 -15.66
N LYS A 99 9.23 -0.30 -15.54
CA LYS A 99 8.23 0.76 -15.72
C LYS A 99 7.44 0.62 -17.03
N LYS A 100 8.14 0.33 -18.14
CA LYS A 100 7.55 0.13 -19.47
C LYS A 100 6.52 -1.01 -19.54
N ASP A 101 6.70 -2.05 -18.72
CA ASP A 101 5.78 -3.21 -18.69
C ASP A 101 4.57 -2.90 -17.80
N LEU A 102 4.78 -2.19 -16.69
CA LEU A 102 3.70 -1.68 -15.84
C LEU A 102 2.82 -0.65 -16.57
N GLU A 103 3.41 0.23 -17.39
CA GLU A 103 2.67 1.23 -18.20
C GLU A 103 1.76 0.60 -19.26
N LYS A 104 2.03 -0.64 -19.69
CA LYS A 104 1.17 -1.40 -20.61
C LYS A 104 0.06 -2.17 -19.92
N PHE A 105 0.06 -2.20 -18.60
CA PHE A 105 -0.95 -2.94 -17.86
C PHE A 105 -2.31 -2.28 -18.02
N CYS A 106 -3.26 -3.01 -18.60
CA CYS A 106 -4.59 -2.49 -18.92
C CYS A 106 -5.55 -2.74 -17.77
N ILE A 107 -6.35 -1.74 -17.44
CA ILE A 107 -7.41 -1.80 -16.44
C ILE A 107 -8.75 -1.42 -17.07
N LEU A 108 -9.84 -1.97 -16.55
CA LEU A 108 -11.19 -1.58 -16.95
C LEU A 108 -11.63 -0.34 -16.18
N LEU A 109 -12.10 0.68 -16.89
CA LEU A 109 -12.62 1.91 -16.33
C LEU A 109 -14.11 2.05 -16.66
N PRO A 110 -15.03 1.69 -15.76
CA PRO A 110 -16.44 1.96 -15.92
C PRO A 110 -16.73 3.47 -15.74
N SER A 111 -18.02 3.86 -15.87
CA SER A 111 -18.40 5.25 -15.62
C SER A 111 -17.98 5.73 -14.24
N LYS A 112 -17.71 7.04 -14.08
CA LYS A 112 -17.24 7.60 -12.82
C LYS A 112 -18.18 7.30 -11.65
N ALA A 113 -19.49 7.40 -11.86
CA ALA A 113 -20.48 7.05 -10.84
C ALA A 113 -20.35 5.58 -10.39
N LYS A 114 -20.06 4.66 -11.31
CA LYS A 114 -19.84 3.25 -10.97
C LYS A 114 -18.51 3.04 -10.22
N GLN A 115 -17.46 3.76 -10.60
CA GLN A 115 -16.19 3.74 -9.87
C GLN A 115 -16.36 4.20 -8.42
N GLU A 116 -17.07 5.32 -8.20
CA GLU A 116 -17.34 5.88 -6.88
C GLU A 116 -18.19 4.92 -6.02
N SER A 117 -19.23 4.32 -6.59
CA SER A 117 -20.05 3.33 -5.89
C SER A 117 -19.24 2.10 -5.45
N ILE A 118 -18.41 1.56 -6.33
CA ILE A 118 -17.56 0.40 -6.02
C ILE A 118 -16.53 0.76 -4.94
N SER A 119 -15.85 1.89 -5.08
CA SER A 119 -14.82 2.29 -4.12
C SER A 119 -15.39 2.57 -2.73
N THR A 120 -16.54 3.23 -2.64
CA THR A 120 -17.24 3.48 -1.36
C THR A 120 -17.59 2.17 -0.67
N PHE A 121 -18.14 1.22 -1.41
CA PHE A 121 -18.51 -0.09 -0.86
C PHE A 121 -17.28 -0.87 -0.36
N LEU A 122 -16.23 -0.97 -1.17
CA LEU A 122 -15.01 -1.71 -0.80
C LEU A 122 -14.27 -1.05 0.37
N THR A 123 -14.17 0.28 0.38
CA THR A 123 -13.55 1.02 1.50
C THR A 123 -14.33 0.82 2.81
N ALA A 124 -15.67 0.75 2.74
CA ALA A 124 -16.48 0.46 3.93
C ALA A 124 -16.21 -0.96 4.47
N ILE A 125 -16.04 -1.95 3.59
CA ILE A 125 -15.66 -3.31 3.99
C ILE A 125 -14.25 -3.32 4.61
N GLU A 126 -13.25 -2.68 3.99
CA GLU A 126 -11.89 -2.60 4.55
C GLU A 126 -11.88 -1.93 5.92
N SER A 127 -12.65 -0.85 6.10
CA SER A 127 -12.77 -0.18 7.39
C SER A 127 -13.38 -1.09 8.45
N LYS A 128 -14.38 -1.91 8.07
CA LYS A 128 -14.97 -2.88 8.98
C LYS A 128 -13.97 -3.97 9.37
N ILE A 129 -13.24 -4.54 8.40
CA ILE A 129 -12.19 -5.53 8.66
C ILE A 129 -11.15 -4.97 9.64
N ALA A 130 -10.62 -3.78 9.39
CA ALA A 130 -9.64 -3.14 10.26
C ALA A 130 -10.15 -2.92 11.69
N ASN A 131 -11.42 -2.55 11.85
CA ASN A 131 -12.03 -2.40 13.17
C ASN A 131 -12.17 -3.74 13.91
N GLU A 132 -12.55 -4.81 13.21
CA GLU A 132 -12.66 -6.15 13.82
C GLU A 132 -11.28 -6.70 14.21
N GLU A 133 -10.25 -6.50 13.39
CA GLU A 133 -8.87 -6.87 13.71
C GLU A 133 -8.36 -6.11 14.94
N MET A 134 -8.63 -4.81 15.03
CA MET A 134 -8.27 -4.01 16.21
C MET A 134 -8.98 -4.53 17.47
N LEU A 135 -10.26 -4.86 17.39
CA LEU A 135 -11.03 -5.40 18.48
C LEU A 135 -10.52 -6.79 18.92
N GLN A 136 -10.16 -7.63 17.97
CA GLN A 136 -9.56 -8.93 18.22
C GLN A 136 -8.23 -8.79 18.98
N ASN A 137 -7.36 -7.88 18.56
CA ASN A 137 -6.10 -7.60 19.23
C ASN A 137 -6.32 -7.11 20.66
N TYR A 138 -7.27 -6.20 20.86
CA TYR A 138 -7.64 -5.73 22.19
C TYR A 138 -8.07 -6.89 23.12
N PHE A 139 -8.93 -7.77 22.66
CA PHE A 139 -9.36 -8.93 23.47
C PHE A 139 -8.21 -9.93 23.73
N GLN A 140 -7.27 -10.07 22.81
CA GLN A 140 -6.08 -10.89 23.04
C GLN A 140 -5.18 -10.30 24.13
N GLU A 141 -4.97 -8.99 24.13
CA GLU A 141 -4.21 -8.29 25.17
C GLU A 141 -4.90 -8.38 26.53
N GLU A 142 -6.23 -8.16 26.58
CA GLU A 142 -7.02 -8.29 27.80
C GLU A 142 -6.97 -9.71 28.37
N LYS A 143 -7.14 -10.72 27.51
CA LYS A 143 -6.99 -12.13 27.90
C LYS A 143 -5.61 -12.39 28.52
N LEU A 144 -4.55 -11.91 27.90
CA LEU A 144 -3.19 -12.09 28.41
C LEU A 144 -3.00 -11.39 29.76
N TYR A 145 -3.55 -10.19 29.91
CA TYR A 145 -3.56 -9.48 31.21
C TYR A 145 -4.26 -10.27 32.29
N LEU A 146 -5.48 -10.76 32.05
CA LEU A 146 -6.25 -11.55 33.00
C LEU A 146 -5.54 -12.86 33.38
N LEU A 147 -4.96 -13.57 32.41
CA LEU A 147 -4.18 -14.78 32.68
C LEU A 147 -3.02 -14.50 33.65
N ARG A 148 -2.30 -13.38 33.46
CA ARG A 148 -1.23 -12.97 34.38
C ARG A 148 -1.73 -12.65 35.78
N GLN A 149 -2.97 -12.15 35.93
CA GLN A 149 -3.55 -11.87 37.26
C GLN A 149 -4.08 -13.11 37.94
N MET A 150 -4.53 -14.12 37.20
CA MET A 150 -5.15 -15.33 37.73
C MET A 150 -4.14 -16.40 38.14
N PHE A 151 -2.93 -16.37 37.61
CA PHE A 151 -1.91 -17.40 37.80
C PHE A 151 -0.60 -16.87 38.43
N ILE A 152 -0.70 -15.80 39.24
CA ILE A 152 0.41 -15.30 40.06
C ILE A 152 0.40 -16.02 41.39
#